data_65e4aa54a684578f2109ed542d81fa69
#
_entry.id   65e4aa54a684578f2109ed542d81fa69
#
_cell.length_a   1.000
_cell.length_b   1.000
_cell.length_c   1.000
_cell.angle_alpha   90.00
_cell.angle_beta   90.00
_cell.angle_gamma   90.00
#
_symmetry.space_group_name_H-M   'P 1'
#
loop_
_entity.id
_entity.type
_entity.pdbx_description
1 polymer ?
#
loop_
_entity_poly.entity_id
_entity_poly.type
_entity_poly.pdbx_seq_one_letter_code
_entity_poly.pdbx_strand_id
1 'polypeptide(L)'
;MEIARGDSLVRVAPVREGGLPTRSGVGEQSRSVTPELHYLAISAASERVGVLLDLQRELGLRFEESAKLNAEAALKQATTKSVIDIKDGTKGGRHRCVPILSQQQVDILQRAAAIQDGRSLIPAHQTYKEFRQDAYKEAARLPVNFHGERHHYAQERYLTLMRAECPVRAEVGHGRPHHQYLADKLKISVSHARALDKEIRAQVARELGHGRIDVTNNYLG
;
A
#
# COMPACT_ATOMS: atom_id res chain seq x y z
N MET A 1 23.53 23.99 -19.78
CA MET A 1 22.77 23.48 -18.66
C MET A 1 23.08 24.15 -17.32
N GLU A 2 23.80 25.22 -17.34
CA GLU A 2 23.99 26.12 -16.18
C GLU A 2 22.91 27.19 -16.06
N ILE A 3 22.05 27.31 -17.02
CA ILE A 3 20.88 28.22 -17.04
C ILE A 3 19.95 28.04 -15.84
N ALA A 4 20.04 26.93 -15.14
CA ALA A 4 19.19 26.62 -13.99
C ALA A 4 19.78 27.03 -12.63
N ARG A 5 21.00 27.61 -12.60
CA ARG A 5 21.65 27.99 -11.33
C ARG A 5 21.81 29.50 -11.25
N GLY A 6 20.77 30.17 -10.90
CA GLY A 6 20.80 31.63 -10.69
C GLY A 6 19.72 32.39 -11.41
N ASP A 7 19.15 31.85 -12.46
CA ASP A 7 18.03 32.44 -13.16
C ASP A 7 16.70 31.96 -12.59
N SER A 8 15.66 32.77 -12.72
CA SER A 8 14.29 32.39 -12.39
C SER A 8 13.97 31.10 -13.13
N LEU A 9 13.78 30.01 -12.41
CA LEU A 9 13.40 28.70 -12.97
C LEU A 9 12.15 28.88 -13.86
N VAL A 10 12.32 28.73 -15.15
CA VAL A 10 11.20 28.66 -16.09
C VAL A 10 10.46 27.36 -15.79
N ARG A 11 9.33 27.47 -15.10
CA ARG A 11 8.42 26.34 -14.85
C ARG A 11 7.68 26.02 -16.12
N VAL A 12 8.20 25.09 -16.90
CA VAL A 12 7.45 24.49 -18.01
C VAL A 12 6.35 23.61 -17.43
N ALA A 13 5.11 23.85 -17.81
CA ALA A 13 3.98 22.97 -17.47
C ALA A 13 4.01 21.76 -18.42
N PRO A 14 4.45 20.56 -17.98
CA PRO A 14 4.74 19.43 -18.89
C PRO A 14 3.56 19.00 -19.74
N VAL A 15 2.35 19.08 -19.18
CA VAL A 15 1.12 18.71 -19.89
C VAL A 15 0.70 19.82 -20.87
N ARG A 16 0.66 21.07 -20.40
CA ARG A 16 0.13 22.20 -21.18
C ARG A 16 1.09 22.70 -22.25
N GLU A 17 2.38 22.72 -21.94
CA GLU A 17 3.43 23.29 -22.80
C GLU A 17 4.28 22.22 -23.46
N GLY A 18 4.47 21.07 -22.79
CA GLY A 18 5.26 19.96 -23.30
C GLY A 18 4.45 18.88 -24.05
N GLY A 19 3.15 19.05 -24.20
CA GLY A 19 2.29 18.09 -24.90
C GLY A 19 2.23 16.70 -24.28
N LEU A 20 2.69 16.52 -23.02
CA LEU A 20 2.66 15.23 -22.37
C LEU A 20 1.24 14.86 -21.95
N PRO A 21 0.81 13.59 -22.12
CA PRO A 21 -0.53 13.17 -21.74
C PRO A 21 -0.74 13.31 -20.22
N THR A 22 -1.93 13.75 -19.84
CA THR A 22 -2.34 13.76 -18.43
C THR A 22 -2.45 12.32 -17.94
N ARG A 23 -1.75 11.99 -16.86
CA ARG A 23 -1.90 10.68 -16.20
C ARG A 23 -3.29 10.62 -15.55
N SER A 24 -4.08 9.61 -15.90
CA SER A 24 -5.41 9.40 -15.31
C SER A 24 -5.34 9.16 -13.79
N GLY A 25 -4.24 8.62 -13.30
CA GLY A 25 -4.10 8.19 -11.89
C GLY A 25 -5.02 7.02 -11.52
N VAL A 26 -5.75 6.47 -12.49
CA VAL A 26 -6.63 5.32 -12.32
C VAL A 26 -5.89 4.06 -12.78
N GLY A 27 -5.89 3.01 -11.97
CA GLY A 27 -5.37 1.70 -12.36
C GLY A 27 -6.31 1.05 -13.37
N GLU A 28 -5.75 0.53 -14.46
CA GLU A 28 -6.53 -0.17 -15.50
C GLU A 28 -6.56 -1.67 -15.26
N GLN A 29 -5.55 -2.19 -14.57
CA GLN A 29 -5.40 -3.62 -14.26
C GLN A 29 -4.97 -3.80 -12.81
N SER A 30 -5.33 -4.94 -12.22
CA SER A 30 -4.85 -5.30 -10.89
C SER A 30 -3.34 -5.54 -10.91
N ARG A 31 -2.65 -4.92 -9.96
CA ARG A 31 -1.23 -5.13 -9.68
C ARG A 31 -1.02 -5.85 -8.36
N SER A 32 -2.10 -6.40 -7.82
CA SER A 32 -2.07 -7.20 -6.60
C SER A 32 -1.31 -8.50 -6.85
N VAL A 33 -0.46 -8.87 -5.90
CA VAL A 33 0.18 -10.19 -5.87
C VAL A 33 -0.86 -11.23 -5.45
N THR A 34 -0.97 -12.33 -6.22
CA THR A 34 -1.88 -13.41 -5.85
C THR A 34 -1.40 -14.15 -4.61
N PRO A 35 -2.28 -14.87 -3.87
CA PRO A 35 -1.87 -15.65 -2.72
C PRO A 35 -0.79 -16.70 -3.04
N GLU A 36 -0.89 -17.36 -4.20
CA GLU A 36 0.06 -18.39 -4.64
C GLU A 36 1.45 -17.81 -4.89
N LEU A 37 1.53 -16.66 -5.60
CA LEU A 37 2.80 -15.98 -5.86
C LEU A 37 3.41 -15.43 -4.58
N HIS A 38 2.59 -14.90 -3.66
CA HIS A 38 3.04 -14.46 -2.35
C HIS A 38 3.66 -15.63 -1.56
N TYR A 39 2.95 -16.76 -1.48
CA TYR A 39 3.44 -17.96 -0.78
C TYR A 39 4.78 -18.45 -1.36
N LEU A 40 4.88 -18.53 -2.68
CA LEU A 40 6.13 -18.90 -3.35
C LEU A 40 7.26 -17.90 -3.02
N ALA A 41 6.94 -16.61 -3.00
CA ALA A 41 7.93 -15.58 -2.69
C ALA A 41 8.45 -15.66 -1.26
N ILE A 42 7.57 -15.78 -0.25
CA ILE A 42 8.00 -15.87 1.14
C ILE A 42 8.76 -17.17 1.43
N SER A 43 8.43 -18.27 0.73
CA SER A 43 9.14 -19.55 0.87
C SER A 43 10.55 -19.50 0.29
N ALA A 44 10.81 -18.63 -0.70
CA ALA A 44 12.12 -18.49 -1.36
C ALA A 44 12.93 -17.30 -0.83
N ALA A 45 12.30 -16.39 -0.09
CA ALA A 45 12.94 -15.19 0.46
C ALA A 45 13.74 -15.50 1.72
N SER A 46 14.71 -14.65 2.03
CA SER A 46 15.25 -14.57 3.39
C SER A 46 14.14 -14.25 4.38
N GLU A 47 14.28 -14.70 5.62
CA GLU A 47 13.27 -14.46 6.66
C GLU A 47 12.88 -12.97 6.77
N ARG A 48 13.86 -12.09 6.70
CA ARG A 48 13.64 -10.64 6.80
C ARG A 48 12.87 -10.06 5.62
N VAL A 49 13.20 -10.46 4.39
CA VAL A 49 12.46 -10.03 3.19
C VAL A 49 11.05 -10.62 3.18
N GLY A 50 10.88 -11.87 3.59
CA GLY A 50 9.57 -12.49 3.76
C GLY A 50 8.67 -11.72 4.73
N VAL A 51 9.21 -11.34 5.90
CA VAL A 51 8.48 -10.51 6.88
C VAL A 51 8.12 -9.13 6.30
N LEU A 52 9.00 -8.50 5.50
CA LEU A 52 8.66 -7.23 4.85
C LEU A 52 7.51 -7.39 3.85
N LEU A 53 7.47 -8.48 3.08
CA LEU A 53 6.36 -8.79 2.17
C LEU A 53 5.05 -8.99 2.93
N ASP A 54 5.08 -9.77 4.01
CA ASP A 54 3.93 -10.00 4.89
C ASP A 54 3.39 -8.70 5.49
N LEU A 55 4.25 -7.84 6.04
CA LEU A 55 3.87 -6.54 6.60
C LEU A 55 3.19 -5.64 5.56
N GLN A 56 3.66 -5.66 4.31
CA GLN A 56 3.05 -4.88 3.24
C GLN A 56 1.71 -5.45 2.80
N ARG A 57 1.60 -6.78 2.77
CA ARG A 57 0.37 -7.49 2.41
C ARG A 57 -0.73 -7.30 3.44
N GLU A 58 -0.41 -7.51 4.71
CA GLU A 58 -1.42 -7.59 5.78
C GLU A 58 -1.70 -6.24 6.46
N LEU A 59 -0.76 -5.29 6.38
CA LEU A 59 -0.89 -3.99 7.03
C LEU A 59 -0.83 -2.82 6.03
N GLY A 60 -0.68 -3.10 4.75
CA GLY A 60 -0.61 -2.09 3.70
C GLY A 60 0.57 -1.12 3.87
N LEU A 61 1.68 -1.55 4.47
CA LEU A 61 2.84 -0.70 4.68
C LEU A 61 3.59 -0.43 3.36
N ARG A 62 4.29 0.70 3.28
CA ARG A 62 5.31 0.90 2.25
C ARG A 62 6.59 0.19 2.65
N PHE A 63 7.48 -0.08 1.68
CA PHE A 63 8.78 -0.69 1.99
C PHE A 63 9.53 0.04 3.12
N GLU A 64 9.63 1.36 3.03
CA GLU A 64 10.34 2.16 4.04
C GLU A 64 9.65 2.11 5.41
N GLU A 65 8.33 2.12 5.42
CA GLU A 65 7.53 1.99 6.65
C GLU A 65 7.73 0.62 7.29
N SER A 66 7.73 -0.46 6.49
CA SER A 66 8.02 -1.83 6.97
C SER A 66 9.45 -1.94 7.51
N ALA A 67 10.43 -1.44 6.76
CA ALA A 67 11.84 -1.50 7.16
C ALA A 67 12.13 -0.74 8.46
N LYS A 68 11.52 0.43 8.64
CA LYS A 68 11.70 1.31 9.81
C LYS A 68 10.72 1.02 10.96
N LEU A 69 9.83 0.05 10.81
CA LEU A 69 8.85 -0.30 11.84
C LEU A 69 9.56 -0.75 13.13
N ASN A 70 9.19 -0.13 14.25
CA ASN A 70 9.47 -0.70 15.55
C ASN A 70 8.40 -1.76 15.84
N ALA A 71 8.71 -3.01 15.49
CA ALA A 71 7.76 -4.11 15.52
C ALA A 71 7.34 -4.50 16.95
N GLU A 72 8.22 -4.39 17.94
CA GLU A 72 7.87 -4.62 19.35
C GLU A 72 6.83 -3.61 19.84
N ALA A 73 7.04 -2.31 19.53
CA ALA A 73 6.09 -1.28 19.88
C ALA A 73 4.76 -1.44 19.12
N ALA A 74 4.82 -1.81 17.84
CA ALA A 74 3.64 -2.09 17.02
C ALA A 74 2.85 -3.30 17.55
N LEU A 75 3.53 -4.38 17.93
CA LEU A 75 2.92 -5.57 18.53
C LEU A 75 2.19 -5.21 19.84
N LYS A 76 2.83 -4.41 20.71
CA LYS A 76 2.20 -3.92 21.95
C LYS A 76 0.94 -3.09 21.64
N GLN A 77 0.99 -2.21 20.64
CA GLN A 77 -0.18 -1.44 20.23
C GLN A 77 -1.29 -2.35 19.67
N ALA A 78 -0.92 -3.31 18.81
CA ALA A 78 -1.85 -4.25 18.21
C ALA A 78 -2.64 -5.03 19.28
N THR A 79 -1.95 -5.54 20.30
CA THR A 79 -2.56 -6.35 21.37
C THR A 79 -3.35 -5.54 22.39
N THR A 80 -3.01 -4.26 22.60
CA THR A 80 -3.67 -3.41 23.61
C THR A 80 -4.74 -2.48 23.06
N LYS A 81 -4.65 -2.09 21.78
CA LYS A 81 -5.51 -1.08 21.16
C LYS A 81 -6.19 -1.52 19.87
N SER A 82 -5.87 -2.70 19.35
CA SER A 82 -6.30 -3.19 18.03
C SER A 82 -5.99 -2.21 16.87
N VAL A 83 -4.93 -1.43 17.01
CA VAL A 83 -4.47 -0.45 16.02
C VAL A 83 -2.97 -0.23 16.20
N ILE A 84 -2.27 0.05 15.09
CA ILE A 84 -0.86 0.45 15.12
C ILE A 84 -0.67 1.84 14.50
N ASP A 85 0.24 2.62 15.08
CA ASP A 85 0.64 3.94 14.59
C ASP A 85 1.86 3.81 13.68
N ILE A 86 1.74 4.24 12.43
CA ILE A 86 2.85 4.31 11.48
C ILE A 86 3.37 5.74 11.44
N LYS A 87 4.59 5.93 11.93
CA LYS A 87 5.25 7.24 12.05
C LYS A 87 6.51 7.33 11.21
N ASP A 88 7.34 6.29 11.24
CA ASP A 88 8.64 6.27 10.58
C ASP A 88 8.51 5.80 9.12
N GLY A 89 9.32 6.35 8.23
CA GLY A 89 9.32 6.01 6.79
C GLY A 89 8.10 6.53 6.01
N THR A 90 7.24 7.33 6.62
CA THR A 90 6.03 7.85 5.97
C THR A 90 6.36 8.94 4.96
N LYS A 91 5.74 8.85 3.78
CA LYS A 91 5.94 9.86 2.73
C LYS A 91 5.40 11.23 3.18
N GLY A 92 6.30 12.21 3.28
CA GLY A 92 5.97 13.56 3.72
C GLY A 92 5.63 13.67 5.22
N GLY A 93 6.12 12.74 6.06
CA GLY A 93 5.95 12.77 7.51
C GLY A 93 4.50 12.55 7.99
N ARG A 94 3.62 12.04 7.14
CA ARG A 94 2.20 11.85 7.48
C ARG A 94 2.00 10.59 8.31
N HIS A 95 1.72 10.80 9.57
CA HIS A 95 1.32 9.71 10.46
C HIS A 95 -0.03 9.13 10.05
N ARG A 96 -0.21 7.83 10.27
CA ARG A 96 -1.48 7.16 10.10
C ARG A 96 -1.62 5.99 11.05
N CYS A 97 -2.86 5.58 11.25
CA CYS A 97 -3.20 4.38 12.01
C CYS A 97 -3.63 3.28 11.05
N VAL A 98 -3.21 2.05 11.31
CA VAL A 98 -3.65 0.85 10.60
C VAL A 98 -4.42 -0.01 11.60
N PRO A 99 -5.67 -0.38 11.31
CA PRO A 99 -6.46 -1.25 12.19
C PRO A 99 -5.91 -2.68 12.17
N ILE A 100 -5.97 -3.34 13.32
CA ILE A 100 -5.68 -4.76 13.48
C ILE A 100 -7.01 -5.50 13.55
N LEU A 101 -7.25 -6.34 12.56
CA LEU A 101 -8.55 -6.97 12.30
C LEU A 101 -8.51 -8.49 12.36
N SER A 102 -7.31 -9.08 12.39
CA SER A 102 -7.12 -10.52 12.37
C SER A 102 -5.95 -10.94 13.26
N GLN A 103 -5.98 -12.19 13.71
CA GLN A 103 -4.86 -12.81 14.41
C GLN A 103 -3.61 -12.89 13.54
N GLN A 104 -3.77 -13.13 12.23
CA GLN A 104 -2.67 -13.17 11.27
C GLN A 104 -1.83 -11.88 11.28
N GLN A 105 -2.47 -10.71 11.40
CA GLN A 105 -1.75 -9.44 11.51
C GLN A 105 -0.92 -9.35 12.81
N VAL A 106 -1.43 -9.91 13.91
CA VAL A 106 -0.69 -10.00 15.18
C VAL A 106 0.49 -10.96 15.05
N ASP A 107 0.29 -12.13 14.44
CA ASP A 107 1.34 -13.16 14.26
C ASP A 107 2.49 -12.62 13.39
N ILE A 108 2.19 -11.84 12.36
CA ILE A 108 3.20 -11.19 11.53
C ILE A 108 3.98 -10.14 12.32
N LEU A 109 3.32 -9.36 13.17
CA LEU A 109 4.01 -8.43 14.07
C LEU A 109 4.87 -9.16 15.10
N GLN A 110 4.47 -10.32 15.59
CA GLN A 110 5.30 -11.17 16.47
C GLN A 110 6.54 -11.65 15.74
N ARG A 111 6.42 -12.16 14.52
CA ARG A 111 7.56 -12.56 13.69
C ARG A 111 8.48 -11.38 13.40
N ALA A 112 7.93 -10.23 13.08
CA ALA A 112 8.68 -9.00 12.85
C ALA A 112 9.46 -8.57 14.12
N ALA A 113 8.82 -8.64 15.29
CA ALA A 113 9.46 -8.34 16.56
C ALA A 113 10.61 -9.31 16.90
N ALA A 114 10.43 -10.59 16.57
CA ALA A 114 11.45 -11.62 16.83
C ALA A 114 12.75 -11.41 16.01
N ILE A 115 12.66 -10.83 14.81
CA ILE A 115 13.81 -10.56 13.94
C ILE A 115 14.26 -9.10 13.95
N GLN A 116 13.57 -8.25 14.74
CA GLN A 116 13.93 -6.84 14.88
C GLN A 116 15.33 -6.69 15.45
N ASP A 117 16.09 -5.76 14.88
CA ASP A 117 17.42 -5.41 15.36
C ASP A 117 17.40 -3.96 15.84
N GLY A 118 17.61 -3.75 17.14
CA GLY A 118 17.48 -2.45 17.76
C GLY A 118 16.02 -1.93 17.72
N ARG A 119 15.75 -0.89 16.92
CA ARG A 119 14.42 -0.22 16.86
C ARG A 119 13.72 -0.37 15.51
N SER A 120 14.23 -1.21 14.62
CA SER A 120 13.69 -1.38 13.28
C SER A 120 14.02 -2.77 12.72
N LEU A 121 13.48 -3.09 11.54
CA LEU A 121 13.84 -4.32 10.82
C LEU A 121 15.11 -4.15 9.97
N ILE A 122 15.76 -2.99 10.03
CA ILE A 122 17.06 -2.76 9.38
C ILE A 122 18.13 -3.38 10.27
N PRO A 123 19.01 -4.27 9.73
CA PRO A 123 20.12 -4.83 10.51
C PRO A 123 21.01 -3.75 11.10
N ALA A 124 21.50 -3.91 12.34
CA ALA A 124 22.28 -2.89 13.05
C ALA A 124 23.58 -2.49 12.32
N HIS A 125 24.12 -3.40 11.51
CA HIS A 125 25.33 -3.16 10.71
C HIS A 125 25.08 -2.49 9.35
N GLN A 126 23.81 -2.20 9.00
CA GLN A 126 23.44 -1.60 7.73
C GLN A 126 22.77 -0.24 7.90
N THR A 127 23.01 0.65 6.97
CA THR A 127 22.17 1.84 6.77
C THR A 127 20.87 1.44 6.06
N TYR A 128 19.84 2.27 6.16
CA TYR A 128 18.60 2.07 5.38
C TYR A 128 18.86 1.96 3.87
N LYS A 129 19.82 2.72 3.35
CA LYS A 129 20.14 2.70 1.92
C LYS A 129 20.71 1.35 1.48
N GLU A 130 21.65 0.81 2.24
CA GLU A 130 22.25 -0.52 2.00
C GLU A 130 21.22 -1.62 2.13
N PHE A 131 20.48 -1.64 3.23
CA PHE A 131 19.40 -2.61 3.44
C PHE A 131 18.36 -2.57 2.32
N ARG A 132 17.92 -1.39 1.91
CA ARG A 132 17.00 -1.24 0.79
C ARG A 132 17.57 -1.81 -0.50
N GLN A 133 18.84 -1.54 -0.81
CA GLN A 133 19.50 -2.05 -2.01
C GLN A 133 19.53 -3.58 -2.02
N ASP A 134 19.91 -4.20 -0.91
CA ASP A 134 20.00 -5.66 -0.77
C ASP A 134 18.60 -6.31 -0.85
N ALA A 135 17.62 -5.77 -0.14
CA ALA A 135 16.25 -6.27 -0.18
C ALA A 135 15.63 -6.19 -1.58
N TYR A 136 15.86 -5.10 -2.32
CA TYR A 136 15.38 -4.99 -3.70
C TYR A 136 16.13 -5.91 -4.66
N LYS A 137 17.43 -6.15 -4.45
CA LYS A 137 18.22 -7.11 -5.22
C LYS A 137 17.72 -8.54 -5.00
N GLU A 138 17.36 -8.88 -3.76
CA GLU A 138 16.74 -10.16 -3.43
C GLU A 138 15.34 -10.27 -4.06
N ALA A 139 14.48 -9.27 -3.85
CA ALA A 139 13.12 -9.24 -4.38
C ALA A 139 13.05 -9.32 -5.91
N ALA A 140 14.07 -8.83 -6.62
CA ALA A 140 14.15 -8.94 -8.09
C ALA A 140 14.26 -10.39 -8.60
N ARG A 141 14.57 -11.35 -7.71
CA ARG A 141 14.62 -12.79 -8.02
C ARG A 141 13.35 -13.52 -7.65
N LEU A 142 12.42 -12.85 -6.97
CA LEU A 142 11.14 -13.39 -6.54
C LEU A 142 10.04 -13.07 -7.57
N PRO A 143 8.97 -13.86 -7.64
CA PRO A 143 7.87 -13.65 -8.58
C PRO A 143 6.94 -12.49 -8.18
N VAL A 144 7.36 -11.64 -7.27
CA VAL A 144 6.56 -10.57 -6.66
C VAL A 144 7.37 -9.27 -6.54
N ASN A 145 6.67 -8.18 -6.26
CA ASN A 145 7.30 -6.93 -5.88
C ASN A 145 6.62 -6.35 -4.64
N PHE A 146 7.38 -5.61 -3.85
CA PHE A 146 6.90 -5.00 -2.61
C PHE A 146 5.63 -4.16 -2.78
N HIS A 147 5.50 -3.41 -3.86
CA HIS A 147 4.33 -2.56 -4.06
C HIS A 147 3.07 -3.34 -4.41
N GLY A 148 3.22 -4.49 -5.07
CA GLY A 148 2.12 -5.41 -5.38
C GLY A 148 1.44 -5.98 -4.13
N GLU A 149 2.19 -6.23 -3.06
CA GLU A 149 1.62 -6.65 -1.78
C GLU A 149 0.73 -5.57 -1.16
N ARG A 150 1.13 -4.32 -1.27
CA ARG A 150 0.29 -3.20 -0.82
C ARG A 150 -0.94 -2.98 -1.71
N HIS A 151 -0.87 -3.33 -3.01
CA HIS A 151 -2.07 -3.40 -3.86
C HIS A 151 -3.03 -4.47 -3.36
N HIS A 152 -2.52 -5.62 -2.94
CA HIS A 152 -3.32 -6.68 -2.34
C HIS A 152 -4.09 -6.17 -1.11
N TYR A 153 -3.39 -5.56 -0.14
CA TYR A 153 -4.04 -4.97 1.04
C TYR A 153 -5.19 -4.03 0.66
N ALA A 154 -4.93 -3.10 -0.27
CA ALA A 154 -5.93 -2.12 -0.66
C ALA A 154 -7.20 -2.78 -1.24
N GLN A 155 -7.02 -3.77 -2.09
CA GLN A 155 -8.12 -4.47 -2.77
C GLN A 155 -8.88 -5.40 -1.81
N GLU A 156 -8.20 -6.14 -0.94
CA GLU A 156 -8.83 -6.96 0.10
C GLU A 156 -9.59 -6.10 1.13
N ARG A 157 -8.98 -4.99 1.51
CA ARG A 157 -9.62 -4.07 2.45
C ARG A 157 -10.89 -3.44 1.86
N TYR A 158 -10.83 -3.07 0.58
CA TYR A 158 -12.01 -2.59 -0.14
C TYR A 158 -13.10 -3.68 -0.21
N LEU A 159 -12.75 -4.91 -0.59
CA LEU A 159 -13.67 -6.04 -0.67
C LEU A 159 -14.34 -6.31 0.69
N THR A 160 -13.57 -6.31 1.76
CA THR A 160 -14.08 -6.52 3.13
C THR A 160 -15.10 -5.46 3.53
N LEU A 161 -14.83 -4.21 3.24
CA LEU A 161 -15.69 -3.08 3.61
C LEU A 161 -16.93 -2.97 2.71
N MET A 162 -16.74 -3.14 1.39
CA MET A 162 -17.78 -2.98 0.38
C MET A 162 -18.67 -4.21 0.23
N ARG A 163 -18.16 -5.40 0.55
CA ARG A 163 -18.79 -6.70 0.22
C ARG A 163 -18.94 -6.91 -1.30
N ALA A 164 -18.16 -6.19 -2.08
CA ALA A 164 -18.08 -6.30 -3.54
C ALA A 164 -16.68 -5.86 -4.00
N GLU A 165 -16.28 -6.32 -5.16
CA GLU A 165 -14.94 -6.07 -5.69
C GLU A 165 -14.75 -4.64 -6.19
N CYS A 166 -13.52 -4.14 -6.12
CA CYS A 166 -13.12 -2.87 -6.73
C CYS A 166 -13.03 -3.00 -8.26
N PRO A 167 -13.01 -1.88 -9.01
CA PRO A 167 -13.02 -1.91 -10.48
C PRO A 167 -12.02 -2.86 -11.13
N VAL A 168 -10.74 -2.82 -10.72
CA VAL A 168 -9.69 -3.64 -11.33
C VAL A 168 -9.85 -5.13 -11.05
N ARG A 169 -10.56 -5.54 -10.01
CA ARG A 169 -10.85 -6.96 -9.71
C ARG A 169 -12.14 -7.41 -10.36
N ALA A 170 -13.13 -6.54 -10.42
CA ALA A 170 -14.41 -6.80 -11.07
C ALA A 170 -14.33 -6.68 -12.60
N GLU A 171 -13.18 -6.25 -13.11
CA GLU A 171 -12.94 -6.00 -14.56
C GLU A 171 -13.94 -5.03 -15.17
N VAL A 172 -14.35 -4.02 -14.39
CA VAL A 172 -15.27 -2.96 -14.82
C VAL A 172 -14.58 -1.60 -14.83
N GLY A 173 -15.05 -0.70 -15.69
CA GLY A 173 -14.50 0.65 -15.78
C GLY A 173 -14.73 1.46 -14.50
N HIS A 174 -13.78 2.34 -14.17
CA HIS A 174 -13.88 3.28 -13.06
C HIS A 174 -15.12 4.19 -13.19
N GLY A 175 -15.67 4.61 -12.06
CA GLY A 175 -16.77 5.58 -12.02
C GLY A 175 -18.14 4.96 -12.27
N ARG A 176 -18.92 5.49 -13.24
CA ARG A 176 -20.30 5.06 -13.47
C ARG A 176 -20.47 3.56 -13.73
N PRO A 177 -19.66 2.89 -14.55
CA PRO A 177 -19.77 1.44 -14.73
C PRO A 177 -19.61 0.66 -13.43
N HIS A 178 -18.65 1.03 -12.59
CA HIS A 178 -18.46 0.39 -11.29
C HIS A 178 -19.61 0.69 -10.31
N HIS A 179 -20.14 1.91 -10.29
CA HIS A 179 -21.29 2.23 -9.44
C HIS A 179 -22.52 1.42 -9.84
N GLN A 180 -22.73 1.14 -11.14
CA GLN A 180 -23.79 0.25 -11.61
C GLN A 180 -23.54 -1.18 -11.15
N TYR A 181 -22.32 -1.71 -11.32
CA TYR A 181 -21.93 -3.04 -10.81
C TYR A 181 -22.22 -3.18 -9.30
N LEU A 182 -21.85 -2.17 -8.51
CA LEU A 182 -22.11 -2.17 -7.06
C LEU A 182 -23.63 -2.15 -6.74
N ALA A 183 -24.38 -1.32 -7.47
CA ALA A 183 -25.83 -1.22 -7.30
C ALA A 183 -26.52 -2.58 -7.54
N ASP A 184 -26.13 -3.25 -8.62
CA ASP A 184 -26.67 -4.57 -8.99
C ASP A 184 -26.25 -5.67 -7.99
N LYS A 185 -24.98 -5.65 -7.56
CA LYS A 185 -24.41 -6.64 -6.65
C LYS A 185 -25.01 -6.53 -5.24
N LEU A 186 -25.16 -5.28 -4.75
CA LEU A 186 -25.62 -5.01 -3.38
C LEU A 186 -27.13 -4.77 -3.28
N LYS A 187 -27.86 -4.74 -4.40
CA LYS A 187 -29.30 -4.46 -4.46
C LYS A 187 -29.68 -3.09 -3.89
N ILE A 188 -28.91 -2.07 -4.22
CA ILE A 188 -29.11 -0.68 -3.80
C ILE A 188 -29.21 0.25 -5.01
N SER A 189 -29.59 1.51 -4.79
CA SER A 189 -29.59 2.51 -5.88
C SER A 189 -28.16 2.88 -6.30
N VAL A 190 -27.98 3.29 -7.56
CA VAL A 190 -26.67 3.75 -8.08
C VAL A 190 -26.15 4.96 -7.31
N SER A 191 -27.03 5.85 -6.87
CA SER A 191 -26.66 7.00 -6.03
C SER A 191 -26.10 6.58 -4.68
N HIS A 192 -26.71 5.57 -4.05
CA HIS A 192 -26.23 5.01 -2.79
C HIS A 192 -24.90 4.26 -3.01
N ALA A 193 -24.80 3.45 -4.06
CA ALA A 193 -23.55 2.79 -4.43
C ALA A 193 -22.38 3.77 -4.61
N ARG A 194 -22.62 4.90 -5.29
CA ARG A 194 -21.62 5.96 -5.46
C ARG A 194 -21.19 6.60 -4.13
N ALA A 195 -22.14 6.86 -3.22
CA ALA A 195 -21.84 7.45 -1.92
C ALA A 195 -20.99 6.48 -1.07
N LEU A 196 -21.38 5.21 -1.05
CA LEU A 196 -20.69 4.15 -0.31
C LEU A 196 -19.28 3.90 -0.88
N ASP A 197 -19.12 3.83 -2.21
CA ASP A 197 -17.80 3.70 -2.86
C ASP A 197 -16.85 4.84 -2.45
N LYS A 198 -17.35 6.07 -2.45
CA LYS A 198 -16.56 7.25 -2.04
C LYS A 198 -16.12 7.14 -0.57
N GLU A 199 -17.01 6.74 0.32
CA GLU A 199 -16.72 6.58 1.74
C GLU A 199 -15.66 5.50 1.99
N ILE A 200 -15.82 4.33 1.38
CA ILE A 200 -14.91 3.20 1.53
C ILE A 200 -13.54 3.52 0.92
N ARG A 201 -13.48 4.14 -0.26
CA ARG A 201 -12.22 4.63 -0.83
C ARG A 201 -11.53 5.63 0.10
N ALA A 202 -12.28 6.51 0.76
CA ALA A 202 -11.71 7.45 1.74
C ALA A 202 -11.14 6.72 2.97
N GLN A 203 -11.80 5.67 3.43
CA GLN A 203 -11.30 4.85 4.53
C GLN A 203 -10.00 4.12 4.13
N VAL A 204 -9.98 3.42 3.01
CA VAL A 204 -8.77 2.74 2.49
C VAL A 204 -7.64 3.75 2.26
N ALA A 205 -7.95 4.96 1.75
CA ALA A 205 -6.97 6.03 1.57
C ALA A 205 -6.33 6.45 2.90
N ARG A 206 -7.12 6.61 3.96
CA ARG A 206 -6.58 6.93 5.31
C ARG A 206 -5.67 5.84 5.84
N GLU A 207 -6.09 4.57 5.75
CA GLU A 207 -5.30 3.42 6.20
C GLU A 207 -3.98 3.29 5.41
N LEU A 208 -4.00 3.63 4.13
CA LEU A 208 -2.80 3.68 3.27
C LEU A 208 -1.95 4.96 3.44
N GLY A 209 -2.43 5.95 4.20
CA GLY A 209 -1.73 7.23 4.36
C GLY A 209 -1.70 8.08 3.09
N HIS A 210 -2.77 8.02 2.29
CA HIS A 210 -2.96 8.91 1.15
C HIS A 210 -3.60 10.22 1.62
N GLY A 211 -3.04 11.33 1.18
CA GLY A 211 -3.63 12.66 1.50
C GLY A 211 -4.85 13.01 0.67
N ARG A 212 -5.15 12.22 -0.38
CA ARG A 212 -6.25 12.42 -1.30
C ARG A 212 -6.81 11.07 -1.74
N ILE A 213 -8.12 11.01 -1.93
CA ILE A 213 -8.83 9.76 -2.32
C ILE A 213 -8.42 9.29 -3.72
N ASP A 214 -8.19 10.24 -4.64
CA ASP A 214 -7.83 9.94 -6.04
C ASP A 214 -6.52 9.13 -6.17
N VAL A 215 -5.59 9.27 -5.22
CA VAL A 215 -4.38 8.43 -5.18
C VAL A 215 -4.72 6.95 -5.00
N THR A 216 -5.83 6.64 -4.32
CA THR A 216 -6.29 5.27 -4.08
C THR A 216 -6.81 4.61 -5.36
N ASN A 217 -7.19 5.40 -6.38
CA ASN A 217 -7.61 4.89 -7.69
C ASN A 217 -6.48 4.14 -8.42
N ASN A 218 -5.21 4.43 -8.11
CA ASN A 218 -4.09 3.62 -8.64
C ASN A 218 -4.10 2.17 -8.15
N TYR A 219 -4.73 1.91 -7.01
CA TYR A 219 -4.79 0.59 -6.37
C TYR A 219 -6.09 -0.15 -6.70
N LEU A 220 -7.18 0.59 -6.80
CA LEU A 220 -8.53 0.04 -6.88
C LEU A 220 -9.13 0.12 -8.30
N GLY A 221 -8.60 0.99 -9.15
CA GLY A 221 -9.20 1.34 -10.43
C GLY A 221 -10.20 2.47 -10.33
#